data_1ea3cdb81190da9ef757a4676b28dbf7
#
_entry.id   1ea3cdb81190da9ef757a4676b28dbf7
#
_cell.length_a   1.000
_cell.length_b   1.000
_cell.length_c   1.000
_cell.angle_alpha   90.00
_cell.angle_beta   90.00
_cell.angle_gamma   90.00
#
_symmetry.space_group_name_H-M   'P 1'
#
loop_
_entity.id
_entity.type
_entity.pdbx_description
1 polymer ?
#
loop_
_entity_poly.entity_id
_entity_poly.type
_entity_poly.pdbx_seq_one_letter_code
_entity_poly.pdbx_strand_id
1 'polypeptide(L)'
;MAITLISFAFFFGIALSRVGLPPMVGFLLAGFAYNFMGFEAPDSLQAVADLGVTLLLFTIGLKLKIKDLASAEVWGTSVIHLMCSTVFFTFTILVGQLLFDLSVLNLTPVAAIVIAFGLSFSSTVYAVKVLEDKGDMSALYGKVAIGILVMQDIFAVLFLAVGEGKYPSLW
;
A
#
# COMPACT_ATOMS: atom_id res chain seq x y z
N MET A 1 9.15 26.32 -5.78
CA MET A 1 9.11 25.02 -5.11
C MET A 1 8.00 24.10 -5.61
N ALA A 2 6.70 24.45 -5.54
CA ALA A 2 5.63 23.56 -6.05
C ALA A 2 5.76 23.23 -7.57
N ILE A 3 6.08 24.22 -8.39
CA ILE A 3 6.26 24.04 -9.86
C ILE A 3 7.40 23.06 -10.17
N THR A 4 8.50 23.12 -9.44
CA THR A 4 9.67 22.24 -9.64
C THR A 4 9.29 20.80 -9.31
N LEU A 5 8.58 20.56 -8.18
CA LEU A 5 8.11 19.23 -7.80
C LEU A 5 7.14 18.64 -8.84
N ILE A 6 6.20 19.45 -9.32
CA ILE A 6 5.25 19.04 -10.38
C ILE A 6 6.00 18.70 -11.67
N SER A 7 7.03 19.49 -12.03
CA SER A 7 7.85 19.21 -13.20
C SER A 7 8.61 17.90 -13.08
N PHE A 8 9.17 17.61 -11.90
CA PHE A 8 9.80 16.31 -11.61
C PHE A 8 8.78 15.17 -11.73
N ALA A 9 7.63 15.30 -11.10
CA ALA A 9 6.57 14.28 -11.17
C ALA A 9 6.15 14.03 -12.62
N PHE A 10 5.93 15.09 -13.39
CA PHE A 10 5.55 14.98 -14.80
C PHE A 10 6.63 14.28 -15.64
N PHE A 11 7.88 14.71 -15.51
CA PHE A 11 9.00 14.13 -16.26
C PHE A 11 9.19 12.64 -15.94
N PHE A 12 9.30 12.29 -14.65
CA PHE A 12 9.49 10.90 -14.22
C PHE A 12 8.26 10.05 -14.53
N GLY A 13 7.04 10.59 -14.38
CA GLY A 13 5.82 9.88 -14.72
C GLY A 13 5.75 9.50 -16.19
N ILE A 14 6.07 10.43 -17.10
CA ILE A 14 6.12 10.16 -18.54
C ILE A 14 7.27 9.20 -18.88
N ALA A 15 8.47 9.44 -18.34
CA ALA A 15 9.64 8.61 -18.64
C ALA A 15 9.38 7.14 -18.30
N LEU A 16 8.79 6.86 -17.12
CA LEU A 16 8.50 5.50 -16.70
C LEU A 16 7.30 4.89 -17.44
N SER A 17 6.31 5.68 -17.78
CA SER A 17 5.22 5.22 -18.67
C SER A 17 5.73 4.76 -20.04
N ARG A 18 6.78 5.42 -20.57
CA ARG A 18 7.40 5.03 -21.86
C ARG A 18 8.12 3.69 -21.78
N VAL A 19 8.55 3.27 -20.59
CA VAL A 19 9.22 1.99 -20.33
C VAL A 19 8.21 0.89 -19.94
N GLY A 20 6.91 1.21 -19.91
CA GLY A 20 5.84 0.25 -19.58
C GLY A 20 5.57 0.12 -18.07
N LEU A 21 6.12 1.01 -17.26
CA LEU A 21 5.83 1.08 -15.82
C LEU A 21 4.68 2.05 -15.54
N PRO A 22 3.88 1.80 -14.48
CA PRO A 22 2.83 2.74 -14.09
C PRO A 22 3.40 4.13 -13.76
N PRO A 23 2.71 5.24 -14.15
CA PRO A 23 3.14 6.61 -13.83
C PRO A 23 3.40 6.87 -12.36
N MET A 24 2.69 6.15 -11.46
CA MET A 24 2.84 6.25 -10.01
C MET A 24 4.26 5.94 -9.53
N VAL A 25 4.94 4.97 -10.16
CA VAL A 25 6.34 4.66 -9.86
C VAL A 25 7.22 5.86 -10.21
N GLY A 26 6.89 6.56 -11.30
CA GLY A 26 7.54 7.81 -11.68
C GLY A 26 7.36 8.92 -10.66
N PHE A 27 6.16 9.08 -10.13
CA PHE A 27 5.87 10.08 -9.09
C PHE A 27 6.64 9.80 -7.79
N LEU A 28 6.74 8.51 -7.41
CA LEU A 28 7.54 8.10 -6.26
C LEU A 28 9.02 8.42 -6.46
N LEU A 29 9.59 8.04 -7.60
CA LEU A 29 10.98 8.35 -7.92
C LEU A 29 11.24 9.86 -8.02
N ALA A 30 10.29 10.64 -8.52
CA ALA A 30 10.37 12.09 -8.54
C ALA A 30 10.48 12.67 -7.12
N GLY A 31 9.72 12.14 -6.16
CA GLY A 31 9.80 12.54 -4.75
C GLY A 31 11.17 12.24 -4.14
N PHE A 32 11.70 11.05 -4.38
CA PHE A 32 13.04 10.70 -3.92
C PHE A 32 14.13 11.57 -4.56
N ALA A 33 14.08 11.77 -5.87
CA ALA A 33 15.05 12.61 -6.59
C ALA A 33 15.00 14.07 -6.10
N TYR A 34 13.79 14.59 -5.85
CA TYR A 34 13.57 15.94 -5.35
C TYR A 34 14.20 16.13 -3.95
N ASN A 35 13.99 15.17 -3.07
CA ASN A 35 14.59 15.18 -1.73
C ASN A 35 16.11 15.01 -1.80
N PHE A 36 16.60 14.08 -2.62
CA PHE A 36 18.04 13.84 -2.78
C PHE A 36 18.80 15.08 -3.28
N MET A 37 18.15 15.93 -4.09
CA MET A 37 18.70 17.21 -4.52
C MET A 37 18.65 18.32 -3.45
N GLY A 38 18.18 18.00 -2.24
CA GLY A 38 18.13 18.93 -1.11
C GLY A 38 16.93 19.88 -1.14
N PHE A 39 15.92 19.62 -1.98
CA PHE A 39 14.70 20.42 -1.97
C PHE A 39 13.73 19.93 -0.89
N GLU A 40 13.20 20.86 -0.12
CA GLU A 40 12.15 20.56 0.85
C GLU A 40 10.77 20.50 0.20
N ALA A 41 9.94 19.58 0.66
CA ALA A 41 8.56 19.48 0.20
C ALA A 41 7.76 20.73 0.62
N PRO A 42 6.90 21.28 -0.27
CA PRO A 42 6.04 22.38 0.11
C PRO A 42 5.07 21.98 1.24
N ASP A 43 4.82 22.85 2.21
CA ASP A 43 3.89 22.60 3.32
C ASP A 43 2.47 22.21 2.86
N SER A 44 2.05 22.73 1.71
CA SER A 44 0.75 22.39 1.10
C SER A 44 0.68 20.99 0.49
N LEU A 45 1.82 20.31 0.28
CA LEU A 45 1.86 19.00 -0.37
C LEU A 45 1.10 17.96 0.44
N GLN A 46 1.28 17.97 1.76
CA GLN A 46 0.62 17.00 2.64
C GLN A 46 -0.91 17.14 2.57
N ALA A 47 -1.43 18.35 2.64
CA ALA A 47 -2.88 18.59 2.56
C ALA A 47 -3.47 18.12 1.22
N VAL A 48 -2.75 18.33 0.09
CA VAL A 48 -3.17 17.86 -1.23
C VAL A 48 -3.09 16.33 -1.32
N ALA A 49 -2.05 15.72 -0.75
CA ALA A 49 -1.90 14.27 -0.70
C ALA A 49 -3.04 13.62 0.11
N ASP A 50 -3.34 14.14 1.29
CA ASP A 50 -4.42 13.63 2.15
C ASP A 50 -5.79 13.74 1.47
N LEU A 51 -6.05 14.85 0.76
CA LEU A 51 -7.26 15.01 -0.05
C LEU A 51 -7.30 13.97 -1.18
N GLY A 52 -6.19 13.77 -1.89
CA GLY A 52 -6.09 12.79 -2.97
C GLY A 52 -6.36 11.36 -2.47
N VAL A 53 -5.75 10.96 -1.36
CA VAL A 53 -5.99 9.64 -0.74
C VAL A 53 -7.44 9.50 -0.30
N THR A 54 -8.01 10.52 0.32
CA THR A 54 -9.42 10.50 0.76
C THR A 54 -10.38 10.32 -0.42
N LEU A 55 -10.18 11.06 -1.51
CA LEU A 55 -11.00 10.94 -2.72
C LEU A 55 -10.83 9.57 -3.39
N LEU A 56 -9.61 9.03 -3.39
CA LEU A 56 -9.35 7.70 -3.92
C LEU A 56 -10.10 6.64 -3.13
N LEU A 57 -9.95 6.63 -1.79
CA LEU A 57 -10.63 5.68 -0.91
C LEU A 57 -12.16 5.80 -1.03
N PHE A 58 -12.68 7.03 -1.12
CA PHE A 58 -14.10 7.28 -1.35
C PHE A 58 -14.58 6.66 -2.67
N THR A 59 -13.83 6.88 -3.74
CA THR A 59 -14.17 6.34 -5.07
C THR A 59 -14.17 4.81 -5.09
N ILE A 60 -13.17 4.20 -4.43
CA ILE A 60 -13.11 2.74 -4.28
C ILE A 60 -14.30 2.25 -3.44
N GLY A 61 -14.60 2.94 -2.33
CA GLY A 61 -15.74 2.60 -1.46
C GLY A 61 -17.08 2.62 -2.20
N LEU A 62 -17.30 3.56 -3.12
CA LEU A 62 -18.52 3.63 -3.93
C LEU A 62 -18.67 2.45 -4.90
N LYS A 63 -17.57 1.88 -5.37
CA LYS A 63 -17.57 0.73 -6.29
C LYS A 63 -17.74 -0.61 -5.56
N LEU A 64 -17.58 -0.64 -4.25
CA LEU A 64 -17.63 -1.86 -3.45
C LEU A 64 -19.06 -2.18 -3.00
N LYS A 65 -19.43 -3.44 -3.18
CA LYS A 65 -20.64 -3.99 -2.58
C LYS A 65 -20.30 -4.67 -1.26
N ILE A 66 -20.91 -4.21 -0.17
CA ILE A 66 -20.67 -4.75 1.19
C ILE A 66 -20.91 -6.27 1.24
N LYS A 67 -21.85 -6.78 0.43
CA LYS A 67 -22.12 -8.22 0.34
C LYS A 67 -20.94 -9.01 -0.23
N ASP A 68 -20.18 -8.42 -1.16
CA ASP A 68 -19.03 -9.09 -1.76
C ASP A 68 -17.87 -9.13 -0.75
N LEU A 69 -17.73 -8.11 0.10
CA LEU A 69 -16.77 -8.08 1.21
C LEU A 69 -17.08 -9.10 2.30
N ALA A 70 -18.35 -9.35 2.57
CA ALA A 70 -18.81 -10.29 3.60
C ALA A 70 -18.73 -11.75 3.14
N SER A 71 -18.34 -12.04 1.89
CA SER A 71 -18.27 -13.41 1.40
C SER A 71 -17.16 -14.20 2.09
N ALA A 72 -17.40 -15.49 2.31
CA ALA A 72 -16.45 -16.38 2.96
C ALA A 72 -15.15 -16.51 2.16
N GLU A 73 -15.24 -16.42 0.82
CA GLU A 73 -14.11 -16.46 -0.09
C GLU A 73 -13.18 -15.27 0.13
N VAL A 74 -13.72 -14.05 0.25
CA VAL A 74 -12.92 -12.83 0.47
C VAL A 74 -12.28 -12.88 1.86
N TRP A 75 -13.06 -13.18 2.91
CA TRP A 75 -12.54 -13.27 4.27
C TRP A 75 -11.47 -14.35 4.42
N GLY A 76 -11.79 -15.56 4.01
CA GLY A 76 -10.87 -16.70 4.13
C GLY A 76 -9.57 -16.45 3.38
N THR A 77 -9.66 -16.00 2.13
CA THR A 77 -8.48 -15.72 1.31
C THR A 77 -7.66 -14.57 1.86
N SER A 78 -8.30 -13.49 2.36
CA SER A 78 -7.59 -12.35 2.95
C SER A 78 -6.79 -12.75 4.18
N VAL A 79 -7.41 -13.50 5.10
CA VAL A 79 -6.75 -13.94 6.33
C VAL A 79 -5.60 -14.92 6.02
N ILE A 80 -5.86 -15.93 5.17
CA ILE A 80 -4.83 -16.90 4.79
C ILE A 80 -3.66 -16.20 4.08
N HIS A 81 -3.95 -15.32 3.12
CA HIS A 81 -2.91 -14.56 2.42
C HIS A 81 -2.07 -13.72 3.39
N LEU A 82 -2.72 -12.97 4.28
CA LEU A 82 -2.04 -12.11 5.23
C LEU A 82 -1.15 -12.93 6.18
N MET A 83 -1.65 -14.04 6.71
CA MET A 83 -0.87 -14.93 7.57
C MET A 83 0.30 -15.58 6.84
N CYS A 84 0.08 -16.15 5.67
CA CYS A 84 1.14 -16.79 4.88
C CYS A 84 2.22 -15.80 4.47
N SER A 85 1.83 -14.62 4.01
CA SER A 85 2.77 -13.56 3.61
C SER A 85 3.56 -13.04 4.80
N THR A 86 2.91 -12.79 5.95
CA THR A 86 3.59 -12.34 7.17
C THR A 86 4.60 -13.39 7.65
N VAL A 87 4.22 -14.67 7.69
CA VAL A 87 5.13 -15.77 8.06
C VAL A 87 6.30 -15.85 7.08
N PHE A 88 6.04 -15.79 5.79
CA PHE A 88 7.05 -15.83 4.75
C PHE A 88 8.07 -14.68 4.89
N PHE A 89 7.59 -13.44 5.02
CA PHE A 89 8.48 -12.28 5.17
C PHE A 89 9.22 -12.30 6.51
N THR A 90 8.56 -12.71 7.61
CA THR A 90 9.24 -12.88 8.90
C THR A 90 10.40 -13.87 8.80
N PHE A 91 10.13 -15.03 8.21
CA PHE A 91 11.16 -16.04 7.99
C PHE A 91 12.30 -15.50 7.12
N THR A 92 11.97 -14.81 6.03
CA THR A 92 12.96 -14.21 5.12
C THR A 92 13.82 -13.17 5.83
N ILE A 93 13.24 -12.31 6.67
CA ILE A 93 13.96 -11.30 7.45
C ILE A 93 14.91 -11.98 8.44
N LEU A 94 14.43 -12.96 9.22
CA LEU A 94 15.24 -13.63 10.24
C LEU A 94 16.38 -14.45 9.62
N VAL A 95 16.10 -15.17 8.53
CA VAL A 95 17.13 -15.91 7.78
C VAL A 95 18.13 -14.95 7.13
N GLY A 96 17.65 -13.84 6.58
CA GLY A 96 18.50 -12.80 6.01
C GLY A 96 19.46 -12.21 7.05
N GLN A 97 18.99 -11.94 8.28
CA GLN A 97 19.86 -11.50 9.38
C GLN A 97 20.95 -12.52 9.70
N LEU A 98 20.61 -13.82 9.69
CA LEU A 98 21.55 -14.89 10.00
C LEU A 98 22.59 -15.08 8.88
N LEU A 99 22.19 -15.00 7.60
CA LEU A 99 23.06 -15.32 6.46
C LEU A 99 23.96 -14.15 6.04
N PHE A 100 23.48 -12.92 6.17
CA PHE A 100 24.18 -11.73 5.67
C PHE A 100 24.80 -10.89 6.79
N ASP A 101 24.84 -11.42 8.02
CA ASP A 101 25.36 -10.69 9.20
C ASP A 101 24.82 -9.26 9.30
N LEU A 102 23.52 -9.11 9.00
CA LEU A 102 22.80 -7.85 9.12
C LEU A 102 22.58 -7.46 10.59
N SER A 103 23.57 -7.78 11.44
CA SER A 103 23.61 -7.44 12.86
C SER A 103 23.48 -5.92 13.09
N VAL A 104 23.81 -5.12 12.07
CA VAL A 104 23.58 -3.66 12.08
C VAL A 104 22.11 -3.31 12.32
N LEU A 105 21.17 -4.14 11.88
CA LEU A 105 19.73 -3.89 12.05
C LEU A 105 19.22 -4.36 13.41
N ASN A 106 19.90 -5.31 14.10
CA ASN A 106 19.54 -5.87 15.42
C ASN A 106 18.02 -5.97 15.65
N LEU A 107 17.29 -6.45 14.63
CA LEU A 107 15.83 -6.54 14.69
C LEU A 107 15.44 -7.65 15.68
N THR A 108 14.66 -7.28 16.67
CA THR A 108 14.02 -8.28 17.54
C THR A 108 13.02 -9.11 16.72
N PRO A 109 12.71 -10.36 17.12
CA PRO A 109 11.69 -11.16 16.43
C PRO A 109 10.34 -10.44 16.31
N VAL A 110 9.98 -9.65 17.33
CA VAL A 110 8.74 -8.84 17.30
C VAL A 110 8.82 -7.75 16.23
N ALA A 111 9.95 -7.04 16.13
CA ALA A 111 10.13 -6.03 15.09
C ALA A 111 10.11 -6.68 13.69
N ALA A 112 10.70 -7.86 13.52
CA ALA A 112 10.66 -8.60 12.27
C ALA A 112 9.22 -8.97 11.88
N ILE A 113 8.38 -9.41 12.81
CA ILE A 113 6.96 -9.70 12.58
C ILE A 113 6.20 -8.44 12.17
N VAL A 114 6.40 -7.31 12.86
CA VAL A 114 5.72 -6.05 12.55
C VAL A 114 6.09 -5.55 11.15
N ILE A 115 7.38 -5.61 10.80
CA ILE A 115 7.86 -5.24 9.47
C ILE A 115 7.28 -6.20 8.41
N ALA A 116 7.31 -7.50 8.67
CA ALA A 116 6.77 -8.52 7.78
C ALA A 116 5.26 -8.35 7.55
N PHE A 117 4.52 -8.00 8.62
CA PHE A 117 3.11 -7.67 8.54
C PHE A 117 2.90 -6.45 7.62
N GLY A 118 3.67 -5.37 7.79
CA GLY A 118 3.62 -4.21 6.90
C GLY A 118 3.94 -4.56 5.44
N LEU A 119 4.92 -5.42 5.19
CA LEU A 119 5.30 -5.88 3.85
C LEU A 119 4.26 -6.82 3.20
N SER A 120 3.34 -7.39 3.97
CA SER A 120 2.31 -8.30 3.45
C SER A 120 1.12 -7.58 2.83
N PHE A 121 1.04 -6.26 2.94
CA PHE A 121 0.00 -5.47 2.30
C PHE A 121 0.29 -5.22 0.82
N SER A 122 -0.76 -5.34 0.01
CA SER A 122 -0.70 -5.10 -1.43
C SER A 122 -1.24 -3.71 -1.78
N SER A 123 -0.78 -3.14 -2.91
CA SER A 123 -1.26 -1.83 -3.35
C SER A 123 -2.64 -1.93 -3.99
N THR A 124 -3.67 -1.44 -3.28
CA THR A 124 -5.05 -1.35 -3.76
C THR A 124 -5.14 -0.52 -5.04
N VAL A 125 -4.45 0.61 -5.09
CA VAL A 125 -4.47 1.52 -6.24
C VAL A 125 -3.91 0.87 -7.49
N TYR A 126 -2.78 0.16 -7.36
CA TYR A 126 -2.16 -0.53 -8.49
C TYR A 126 -3.06 -1.64 -9.04
N ALA A 127 -3.60 -2.48 -8.16
CA ALA A 127 -4.46 -3.58 -8.56
C ALA A 127 -5.76 -3.09 -9.23
N VAL A 128 -6.40 -2.07 -8.67
CA VAL A 128 -7.60 -1.44 -9.28
C VAL A 128 -7.27 -0.90 -10.66
N LYS A 129 -6.14 -0.21 -10.81
CA LYS A 129 -5.74 0.34 -12.11
C LYS A 129 -5.51 -0.76 -13.16
N VAL A 130 -4.84 -1.84 -12.79
CA VAL A 130 -4.63 -2.99 -13.69
C VAL A 130 -5.96 -3.64 -14.10
N LEU A 131 -6.89 -3.78 -13.15
CA LEU A 131 -8.22 -4.34 -13.44
C LEU A 131 -9.07 -3.41 -14.32
N GLU A 132 -8.97 -2.10 -14.13
CA GLU A 132 -9.63 -1.10 -14.99
C GLU A 132 -9.07 -1.16 -16.40
N ASP A 133 -7.76 -1.15 -16.57
CA ASP A 133 -7.10 -1.18 -17.87
C ASP A 133 -7.40 -2.46 -18.66
N LYS A 134 -7.66 -3.58 -17.97
CA LYS A 134 -8.09 -4.85 -18.58
C LYS A 134 -9.60 -4.98 -18.76
N GLY A 135 -10.40 -4.09 -18.21
CA GLY A 135 -11.87 -4.19 -18.22
C GLY A 135 -12.43 -5.27 -17.28
N ASP A 136 -11.63 -5.77 -16.34
CA ASP A 136 -11.93 -6.95 -15.51
C ASP A 136 -12.50 -6.61 -14.12
N MET A 137 -12.82 -5.34 -13.87
CA MET A 137 -13.41 -4.88 -12.61
C MET A 137 -14.70 -5.61 -12.20
N SER A 138 -15.50 -6.03 -13.19
CA SER A 138 -16.77 -6.75 -12.98
C SER A 138 -16.60 -8.27 -12.94
N ALA A 139 -15.46 -8.80 -13.34
CA ALA A 139 -15.16 -10.22 -13.31
C ALA A 139 -15.13 -10.75 -11.87
N LEU A 140 -15.44 -12.04 -11.66
CA LEU A 140 -15.45 -12.64 -10.34
C LEU A 140 -14.11 -12.47 -9.62
N TYR A 141 -13.01 -12.78 -10.30
CA TYR A 141 -11.67 -12.63 -9.73
C TYR A 141 -11.31 -11.16 -9.45
N GLY A 142 -11.77 -10.20 -10.28
CA GLY A 142 -11.57 -8.78 -10.04
C GLY A 142 -12.27 -8.31 -8.76
N LYS A 143 -13.52 -8.72 -8.57
CA LYS A 143 -14.28 -8.42 -7.35
C LYS A 143 -13.64 -9.04 -6.10
N VAL A 144 -13.22 -10.30 -6.19
CA VAL A 144 -12.54 -10.99 -5.09
C VAL A 144 -11.21 -10.31 -4.77
N ALA A 145 -10.40 -9.97 -5.79
CA ALA A 145 -9.14 -9.27 -5.60
C ALA A 145 -9.32 -7.93 -4.89
N ILE A 146 -10.28 -7.11 -5.34
CA ILE A 146 -10.59 -5.82 -4.69
C ILE A 146 -11.08 -6.07 -3.27
N GLY A 147 -11.92 -7.07 -3.05
CA GLY A 147 -12.41 -7.43 -1.73
C GLY A 147 -11.28 -7.78 -0.76
N ILE A 148 -10.30 -8.58 -1.19
CA ILE A 148 -9.10 -8.94 -0.42
C ILE A 148 -8.30 -7.70 -0.04
N LEU A 149 -8.05 -6.81 -1.00
CA LEU A 149 -7.29 -5.58 -0.77
C LEU A 149 -7.96 -4.66 0.25
N VAL A 150 -9.27 -4.48 0.14
CA VAL A 150 -10.03 -3.67 1.11
C VAL A 150 -10.03 -4.32 2.50
N MET A 151 -10.13 -5.65 2.57
CA MET A 151 -9.99 -6.34 3.85
C MET A 151 -8.60 -6.17 4.46
N GLN A 152 -7.55 -6.16 3.65
CA GLN A 152 -6.20 -5.83 4.11
C GLN A 152 -6.15 -4.40 4.70
N ASP A 153 -6.71 -3.40 4.00
CA ASP A 153 -6.76 -2.02 4.50
C ASP A 153 -7.49 -1.93 5.85
N ILE A 154 -8.60 -2.67 6.03
CA ILE A 154 -9.30 -2.76 7.32
C ILE A 154 -8.40 -3.37 8.39
N PHE A 155 -7.69 -4.46 8.09
CA PHE A 155 -6.75 -5.08 9.04
C PHE A 155 -5.61 -4.14 9.41
N ALA A 156 -5.09 -3.34 8.46
CA ALA A 156 -4.07 -2.33 8.72
C ALA A 156 -4.56 -1.27 9.71
N VAL A 157 -5.76 -0.73 9.47
CA VAL A 157 -6.37 0.28 10.35
C VAL A 157 -6.61 -0.28 11.76
N LEU A 158 -7.11 -1.50 11.87
CA LEU A 158 -7.31 -2.16 13.17
C LEU A 158 -5.98 -2.38 13.89
N PHE A 159 -4.96 -2.83 13.18
CA PHE A 159 -3.62 -3.03 13.75
C PHE A 159 -3.03 -1.72 14.29
N LEU A 160 -3.13 -0.64 13.52
CA LEU A 160 -2.65 0.68 13.94
C LEU A 160 -3.44 1.23 15.13
N ALA A 161 -4.76 1.10 15.11
CA ALA A 161 -5.62 1.55 16.22
C ALA A 161 -5.28 0.84 17.53
N VAL A 162 -5.03 -0.47 17.48
CA VAL A 162 -4.61 -1.26 18.65
C VAL A 162 -3.20 -0.86 19.08
N GLY A 163 -2.27 -0.65 18.13
CA GLY A 163 -0.89 -0.25 18.41
C GLY A 163 -0.78 1.12 19.07
N GLU A 164 -1.65 2.05 18.72
CA GLU A 164 -1.74 3.39 19.34
C GLU A 164 -2.51 3.40 20.67
N GLY A 165 -3.04 2.27 21.11
CA GLY A 165 -3.88 2.18 22.31
C GLY A 165 -5.24 2.90 22.16
N LYS A 166 -5.61 3.29 20.95
CA LYS A 166 -6.90 3.89 20.63
C LYS A 166 -7.92 2.77 20.39
N TYR A 167 -8.63 2.38 21.43
CA TYR A 167 -9.78 1.49 21.25
C TYR A 167 -10.93 2.30 20.65
N PRO A 168 -11.61 1.81 19.59
CA PRO A 168 -12.79 2.48 19.07
C PRO A 168 -13.82 2.59 20.21
N SER A 169 -14.10 3.84 20.63
CA SER A 169 -15.22 4.08 21.55
C SER A 169 -16.51 3.81 20.78
N LEU A 170 -17.41 3.06 21.37
CA LEU A 170 -18.72 2.73 20.78
C LEU A 170 -19.72 3.91 20.80
N TRP A 171 -19.22 5.15 20.94
CA TRP A 171 -20.01 6.39 20.92
C TRP A 171 -19.49 7.32 19.84
#